data_66acbb7868a592f5dbfa39a7b228b5bb
#
_entry.id   66acbb7868a592f5dbfa39a7b228b5bb
#
_cell.length_a   1.000
_cell.length_b   1.000
_cell.length_c   1.000
_cell.angle_alpha   90.00
_cell.angle_beta   90.00
_cell.angle_gamma   90.00
#
_symmetry.space_group_name_H-M   'P 1'
#
loop_
_entity.id
_entity.type
_entity.pdbx_description
1 polymer ?
#
loop_
_entity_poly.entity_id
_entity_poly.type
_entity_poly.pdbx_seq_one_letter_code
_entity_poly.pdbx_strand_id
1 'polypeptide(L)'
;LVAGLHRMILDDVLPRFGLAHLDEAQRRHLNRVWHRLGAWPDSVEGLNRLKRHHTISTLSNGNIGLLTNMAKRAGLPWDCILSAEVFRAYKPDPATYLGVARVFDCQPEQVMLVAAHHDDLAGARACGLRTAYIERPLEFGAAHVKDVSPQPGNDLHAASLTALADVMGC
;
A
#
# COMPACT_ATOMS: atom_id res chain seq x y z
N LEU A 1 9.76 -13.21 7.81
CA LEU A 1 8.86 -12.07 8.00
C LEU A 1 9.51 -10.81 7.47
N VAL A 2 8.73 -9.89 6.87
CA VAL A 2 9.19 -8.63 6.24
C VAL A 2 10.02 -7.77 7.20
N ALA A 3 9.65 -7.70 8.46
CA ALA A 3 10.42 -6.95 9.47
C ALA A 3 11.87 -7.43 9.65
N GLY A 4 12.11 -8.73 9.51
CA GLY A 4 13.47 -9.30 9.51
C GLY A 4 14.24 -8.94 8.24
N LEU A 5 13.58 -8.97 7.10
CA LEU A 5 14.17 -8.53 5.82
C LEU A 5 14.55 -7.05 5.86
N HIS A 6 13.67 -6.19 6.37
CA HIS A 6 13.96 -4.77 6.58
C HIS A 6 15.21 -4.56 7.45
N ARG A 7 15.38 -5.39 8.49
CA ARG A 7 16.55 -5.29 9.36
C ARG A 7 17.83 -5.69 8.63
N MET A 8 17.82 -6.75 7.85
CA MET A 8 18.98 -7.17 7.05
C MET A 8 19.38 -6.09 6.04
N ILE A 9 18.41 -5.53 5.33
CA ILE A 9 18.63 -4.42 4.39
C ILE A 9 19.19 -3.20 5.12
N LEU A 10 18.64 -2.85 6.27
CA LEU A 10 19.12 -1.72 7.09
C LEU A 10 20.59 -1.91 7.48
N ASP A 11 20.95 -3.08 7.98
CA ASP A 11 22.33 -3.37 8.41
C ASP A 11 23.33 -3.30 7.25
N ASP A 12 22.91 -3.67 6.01
CA ASP A 12 23.73 -3.53 4.81
C ASP A 12 23.86 -2.05 4.34
N VAL A 13 22.82 -1.26 4.53
CA VAL A 13 22.76 0.13 4.06
C VAL A 13 23.48 1.09 5.00
N LEU A 14 23.39 0.91 6.31
CA LEU A 14 23.94 1.83 7.32
C LEU A 14 25.41 2.23 7.08
N PRO A 15 26.35 1.32 6.74
CA PRO A 15 27.73 1.68 6.46
C PRO A 15 27.89 2.66 5.28
N ARG A 16 27.04 2.53 4.25
CA ARG A 16 27.07 3.38 3.04
C ARG A 16 26.72 4.84 3.35
N PHE A 17 26.02 5.07 4.46
CA PHE A 17 25.63 6.40 4.94
C PHE A 17 26.46 6.88 6.15
N GLY A 18 27.57 6.20 6.47
CA GLY A 18 28.42 6.57 7.62
C GLY A 18 27.80 6.28 8.99
N LEU A 19 26.76 5.45 9.02
CA LEU A 19 25.97 5.13 10.22
C LEU A 19 26.30 3.75 10.81
N ALA A 20 27.45 3.17 10.47
CA ALA A 20 27.88 1.86 10.99
C ALA A 20 28.04 1.86 12.53
N HIS A 21 28.26 3.02 13.14
CA HIS A 21 28.47 3.23 14.58
C HIS A 21 27.20 3.10 15.42
N LEU A 22 26.00 3.03 14.80
CA LEU A 22 24.74 2.93 15.54
C LEU A 22 24.69 1.63 16.37
N ASP A 23 24.30 1.76 17.64
CA ASP A 23 24.08 0.64 18.52
C ASP A 23 22.79 -0.15 18.19
N GLU A 24 22.59 -1.27 18.85
CA GLU A 24 21.44 -2.15 18.59
C GLU A 24 20.09 -1.48 18.93
N ALA A 25 20.02 -0.64 19.93
CA ALA A 25 18.78 0.08 20.27
C ALA A 25 18.44 1.12 19.19
N GLN A 26 19.43 1.83 18.69
CA GLN A 26 19.30 2.80 17.60
C GLN A 26 18.90 2.10 16.28
N ARG A 27 19.53 0.97 15.95
CA ARG A 27 19.18 0.19 14.77
C ARG A 27 17.75 -0.35 14.83
N ARG A 28 17.32 -0.88 15.98
CA ARG A 28 15.93 -1.29 16.20
C ARG A 28 14.96 -0.13 16.08
N HIS A 29 15.30 1.03 16.64
CA HIS A 29 14.49 2.23 16.52
C HIS A 29 14.34 2.66 15.05
N LEU A 30 15.43 2.67 14.30
CA LEU A 30 15.44 3.02 12.89
C LEU A 30 14.67 2.00 12.04
N ASN A 31 14.87 0.71 12.27
CA ASN A 31 14.12 -0.36 11.58
C ASN A 31 12.59 -0.23 11.76
N ARG A 32 12.15 0.37 12.87
CA ARG A 32 10.75 0.65 13.16
C ARG A 32 10.21 1.96 12.57
N VAL A 33 10.99 2.66 11.74
CA VAL A 33 10.54 3.91 11.10
C VAL A 33 9.27 3.71 10.28
N TRP A 34 9.14 2.58 9.61
CA TRP A 34 7.96 2.20 8.82
C TRP A 34 6.65 2.27 9.61
N HIS A 35 6.68 1.93 10.92
CA HIS A 35 5.52 2.00 11.81
C HIS A 35 5.11 3.44 12.16
N ARG A 36 5.91 4.44 11.79
CA ARG A 36 5.75 5.84 12.18
C ARG A 36 5.58 6.78 10.98
N LEU A 37 5.46 6.23 9.78
CA LEU A 37 5.21 7.03 8.59
C LEU A 37 3.84 7.73 8.69
N GLY A 38 3.78 8.96 8.18
CA GLY A 38 2.54 9.69 7.95
C GLY A 38 1.83 9.19 6.68
N ALA A 39 0.58 9.54 6.54
CA ALA A 39 -0.16 9.34 5.30
C ALA A 39 0.11 10.48 4.30
N TRP A 40 -0.16 10.24 3.03
CA TRP A 40 -0.29 11.32 2.06
C TRP A 40 -1.44 12.25 2.45
N PRO A 41 -1.37 13.56 2.13
CA PRO A 41 -2.35 14.54 2.59
C PRO A 41 -3.80 14.23 2.22
N ASP A 42 -4.01 13.59 1.08
CA ASP A 42 -5.31 13.21 0.52
C ASP A 42 -5.88 11.90 1.11
N SER A 43 -5.07 11.13 1.86
CA SER A 43 -5.42 9.74 2.17
C SER A 43 -6.55 9.63 3.17
N VAL A 44 -6.51 10.38 4.27
CA VAL A 44 -7.52 10.26 5.33
C VAL A 44 -8.89 10.72 4.83
N GLU A 45 -8.94 11.85 4.12
CA GLU A 45 -10.19 12.37 3.57
C GLU A 45 -10.73 11.45 2.49
N GLY A 46 -9.91 11.08 1.48
CA GLY A 46 -10.34 10.22 0.39
C GLY A 46 -10.84 8.86 0.87
N LEU A 47 -10.14 8.23 1.81
CA LEU A 47 -10.58 6.95 2.41
C LEU A 47 -11.88 7.08 3.21
N ASN A 48 -12.06 8.16 3.98
CA ASN A 48 -13.32 8.38 4.70
C ASN A 48 -14.51 8.57 3.74
N ARG A 49 -14.31 9.20 2.60
CA ARG A 49 -15.33 9.35 1.57
C ARG A 49 -15.66 8.01 0.93
N LEU A 50 -14.67 7.28 0.45
CA LEU A 50 -14.83 5.96 -0.16
C LEU A 50 -15.50 4.96 0.78
N LYS A 51 -15.15 4.98 2.08
CA LYS A 51 -15.71 4.11 3.12
C LYS A 51 -17.23 4.22 3.28
N ARG A 52 -17.83 5.34 2.89
CA ARG A 52 -19.29 5.54 3.01
C ARG A 52 -20.09 4.60 2.11
N HIS A 53 -19.49 4.18 1.00
CA HIS A 53 -20.15 3.40 -0.06
C HIS A 53 -19.45 2.07 -0.36
N HIS A 54 -18.22 1.90 0.14
CA HIS A 54 -17.39 0.72 -0.13
C HIS A 54 -16.76 0.19 1.15
N THR A 55 -16.57 -1.11 1.24
CA THR A 55 -15.68 -1.70 2.24
C THR A 55 -14.24 -1.44 1.82
N ILE A 56 -13.46 -0.79 2.66
CA ILE A 56 -12.07 -0.48 2.38
C ILE A 56 -11.11 -1.32 3.21
N SER A 57 -10.16 -1.96 2.54
CA SER A 57 -9.14 -2.76 3.22
C SER A 57 -7.75 -2.49 2.65
N THR A 58 -6.72 -2.84 3.41
CA THR A 58 -5.37 -2.92 2.86
C THR A 58 -5.16 -4.24 2.13
N LEU A 59 -4.25 -4.25 1.16
CA LEU A 59 -3.62 -5.46 0.64
C LEU A 59 -2.12 -5.17 0.44
N SER A 60 -1.29 -5.59 1.36
CA SER A 60 0.12 -5.24 1.40
C SER A 60 1.01 -6.46 1.65
N ASN A 61 2.23 -6.40 1.13
CA ASN A 61 3.30 -7.33 1.52
C ASN A 61 3.84 -7.06 2.93
N GLY A 62 3.47 -5.94 3.56
CA GLY A 62 3.81 -5.60 4.93
C GLY A 62 3.10 -6.47 5.97
N ASN A 63 3.66 -6.55 7.18
CA ASN A 63 3.07 -7.27 8.29
C ASN A 63 1.79 -6.61 8.80
N ILE A 64 0.82 -7.39 9.28
CA ILE A 64 -0.43 -6.87 9.87
C ILE A 64 -0.11 -5.86 10.98
N GLY A 65 0.82 -6.18 11.90
CA GLY A 65 1.22 -5.27 12.98
C GLY A 65 1.82 -3.95 12.50
N LEU A 66 2.59 -3.96 11.38
CA LEU A 66 3.09 -2.75 10.74
C LEU A 66 1.93 -1.90 10.21
N LEU A 67 1.05 -2.49 9.41
CA LEU A 67 -0.09 -1.80 8.81
C LEU A 67 -1.04 -1.24 9.85
N THR A 68 -1.29 -1.99 10.94
CA THR A 68 -2.10 -1.54 12.08
C THR A 68 -1.51 -0.32 12.77
N ASN A 69 -0.19 -0.31 13.01
CA ASN A 69 0.49 0.82 13.63
C ASN A 69 0.46 2.06 12.73
N MET A 70 0.70 1.88 11.43
CA MET A 70 0.58 2.96 10.44
C MET A 70 -0.84 3.53 10.41
N ALA A 71 -1.85 2.68 10.34
CA ALA A 71 -3.24 3.08 10.30
C ALA A 71 -3.62 3.89 11.55
N LYS A 72 -3.27 3.40 12.75
CA LYS A 72 -3.54 4.10 14.01
C LYS A 72 -2.84 5.45 14.10
N ARG A 73 -1.57 5.50 13.69
CA ARG A 73 -0.79 6.73 13.74
C ARG A 73 -1.29 7.79 12.76
N ALA A 74 -1.62 7.37 11.55
CA ALA A 74 -1.99 8.26 10.46
C ALA A 74 -3.50 8.54 10.36
N GLY A 75 -4.32 7.92 11.23
CA GLY A 75 -5.78 8.07 11.23
C GLY A 75 -6.45 7.43 10.00
N LEU A 76 -5.84 6.38 9.42
CA LEU A 76 -6.39 5.71 8.24
C LEU A 76 -7.59 4.84 8.64
N PRO A 77 -8.78 5.06 8.05
CA PRO A 77 -10.05 4.51 8.53
C PRO A 77 -10.39 3.14 7.94
N TRP A 78 -9.41 2.23 7.81
CA TRP A 78 -9.64 0.90 7.23
C TRP A 78 -10.74 0.13 7.96
N ASP A 79 -11.60 -0.55 7.22
CA ASP A 79 -12.56 -1.51 7.77
C ASP A 79 -11.86 -2.82 8.14
N CYS A 80 -10.87 -3.21 7.34
CA CYS A 80 -10.11 -4.43 7.54
C CYS A 80 -8.63 -4.23 7.15
N ILE A 81 -7.74 -4.90 7.86
CA ILE A 81 -6.31 -4.92 7.51
C ILE A 81 -5.95 -6.30 7.00
N LEU A 82 -5.77 -6.39 5.68
CA LEU A 82 -5.30 -7.59 5.00
C LEU A 82 -3.85 -7.41 4.55
N SER A 83 -3.10 -8.49 4.59
CA SER A 83 -1.71 -8.52 4.18
C SER A 83 -1.33 -9.90 3.64
N ALA A 84 -0.12 -10.00 3.09
CA ALA A 84 0.50 -11.26 2.68
C ALA A 84 0.51 -12.32 3.80
N GLU A 85 0.54 -11.92 5.07
CA GLU A 85 0.48 -12.85 6.21
C GLU A 85 -0.83 -13.63 6.27
N VAL A 86 -1.97 -12.99 5.90
CA VAL A 86 -3.29 -13.64 5.85
C VAL A 86 -3.30 -14.74 4.79
N PHE A 87 -2.73 -14.46 3.64
CA PHE A 87 -2.79 -15.34 2.47
C PHE A 87 -1.60 -16.30 2.38
N ARG A 88 -0.57 -16.14 3.23
CA ARG A 88 0.71 -16.86 3.18
C ARG A 88 1.37 -16.81 1.80
N ALA A 89 1.17 -15.73 1.09
CA ALA A 89 1.70 -15.45 -0.23
C ALA A 89 1.95 -13.95 -0.37
N TYR A 90 2.95 -13.57 -1.16
CA TYR A 90 3.31 -12.18 -1.41
C TYR A 90 2.86 -11.77 -2.81
N LYS A 91 2.42 -10.52 -2.97
CA LYS A 91 2.21 -9.95 -4.30
C LYS A 91 3.52 -10.04 -5.10
N PRO A 92 3.50 -10.45 -6.36
CA PRO A 92 2.34 -10.57 -7.26
C PRO A 92 1.67 -11.96 -7.32
N ASP A 93 1.82 -12.84 -6.33
CA ASP A 93 1.15 -14.15 -6.34
C ASP A 93 -0.38 -13.97 -6.41
N PRO A 94 -1.08 -14.63 -7.35
CA PRO A 94 -2.53 -14.57 -7.49
C PRO A 94 -3.31 -14.88 -6.22
N ALA A 95 -2.77 -15.73 -5.33
CA ALA A 95 -3.40 -16.08 -4.07
C ALA A 95 -3.67 -14.85 -3.18
N THR A 96 -2.86 -13.79 -3.29
CA THR A 96 -3.06 -12.56 -2.53
C THR A 96 -4.23 -11.75 -3.05
N TYR A 97 -4.34 -11.56 -4.36
CA TYR A 97 -5.41 -10.78 -4.99
C TYR A 97 -6.76 -11.50 -4.87
N LEU A 98 -6.82 -12.76 -5.29
CA LEU A 98 -8.02 -13.60 -5.18
C LEU A 98 -8.41 -13.86 -3.73
N GLY A 99 -7.45 -13.84 -2.82
CA GLY A 99 -7.67 -13.98 -1.39
C GLY A 99 -8.59 -12.89 -0.82
N VAL A 100 -8.49 -11.66 -1.32
CA VAL A 100 -9.37 -10.55 -0.90
C VAL A 100 -10.82 -10.85 -1.27
N ALA A 101 -11.08 -11.26 -2.51
CA ALA A 101 -12.43 -11.63 -2.96
C ALA A 101 -13.03 -12.75 -2.08
N ARG A 102 -12.22 -13.77 -1.76
CA ARG A 102 -12.65 -14.86 -0.86
C ARG A 102 -12.96 -14.40 0.56
N VAL A 103 -12.17 -13.47 1.12
CA VAL A 103 -12.40 -12.95 2.48
C VAL A 103 -13.72 -12.19 2.59
N PHE A 104 -14.11 -11.48 1.53
CA PHE A 104 -15.34 -10.69 1.50
C PHE A 104 -16.51 -11.40 0.78
N ASP A 105 -16.36 -12.68 0.44
CA ASP A 105 -17.38 -13.49 -0.25
C ASP A 105 -17.94 -12.79 -1.51
N CYS A 106 -17.03 -12.27 -2.34
CA CYS A 106 -17.39 -11.57 -3.58
C CYS A 106 -16.59 -12.11 -4.78
N GLN A 107 -17.04 -11.74 -5.97
CA GLN A 107 -16.34 -12.10 -7.21
C GLN A 107 -15.15 -11.14 -7.42
N PRO A 108 -14.08 -11.58 -8.11
CA PRO A 108 -12.91 -10.74 -8.37
C PRO A 108 -13.24 -9.36 -8.97
N GLU A 109 -14.17 -9.30 -9.92
CA GLU A 109 -14.61 -8.07 -10.59
C GLU A 109 -15.38 -7.09 -9.68
N GLN A 110 -15.77 -7.51 -8.48
CA GLN A 110 -16.35 -6.66 -7.44
C GLN A 110 -15.29 -6.05 -6.51
N VAL A 111 -14.04 -6.47 -6.65
CA VAL A 111 -12.90 -5.94 -5.89
C VAL A 111 -12.09 -5.01 -6.78
N MET A 112 -11.76 -3.83 -6.27
CA MET A 112 -10.87 -2.89 -6.96
C MET A 112 -9.56 -2.75 -6.19
N LEU A 113 -8.43 -3.03 -6.86
CA LEU A 113 -7.12 -2.67 -6.33
C LEU A 113 -6.82 -1.21 -6.68
N VAL A 114 -6.54 -0.42 -5.64
CA VAL A 114 -6.11 0.98 -5.76
C VAL A 114 -4.63 1.06 -5.42
N ALA A 115 -3.79 1.44 -6.35
CA ALA A 115 -2.34 1.49 -6.17
C ALA A 115 -1.67 2.58 -7.00
N ALA A 116 -0.43 2.93 -6.62
CA ALA A 116 0.43 3.85 -7.37
C ALA A 116 1.49 3.12 -8.23
N HIS A 117 1.40 1.79 -8.36
CA HIS A 117 2.37 0.98 -9.10
C HIS A 117 1.65 0.15 -10.18
N HIS A 118 2.05 0.34 -11.42
CA HIS A 118 1.42 -0.33 -12.56
C HIS A 118 1.60 -1.85 -12.55
N ASP A 119 2.74 -2.35 -12.07
CA ASP A 119 3.00 -3.79 -11.96
C ASP A 119 2.02 -4.48 -10.98
N ASP A 120 1.71 -3.81 -9.84
CA ASP A 120 0.74 -4.31 -8.87
C ASP A 120 -0.68 -4.35 -9.48
N LEU A 121 -1.05 -3.29 -10.20
CA LEU A 121 -2.32 -3.23 -10.93
C LEU A 121 -2.41 -4.29 -12.03
N ALA A 122 -1.31 -4.53 -12.75
CA ALA A 122 -1.26 -5.59 -13.78
C ALA A 122 -1.49 -6.97 -13.16
N GLY A 123 -0.88 -7.26 -12.00
CA GLY A 123 -1.12 -8.50 -11.26
C GLY A 123 -2.58 -8.66 -10.83
N ALA A 124 -3.20 -7.59 -10.35
CA ALA A 124 -4.61 -7.58 -9.97
C ALA A 124 -5.54 -7.84 -11.17
N ARG A 125 -5.29 -7.15 -12.30
CA ARG A 125 -6.06 -7.36 -13.55
C ARG A 125 -5.96 -8.80 -14.06
N ALA A 126 -4.77 -9.39 -14.00
CA ALA A 126 -4.58 -10.78 -14.38
C ALA A 126 -5.42 -11.76 -13.54
N CYS A 127 -5.84 -11.33 -12.35
CA CYS A 127 -6.74 -12.06 -11.46
C CYS A 127 -8.23 -11.67 -11.63
N GLY A 128 -8.56 -10.79 -12.56
CA GLY A 128 -9.94 -10.34 -12.81
C GLY A 128 -10.42 -9.20 -11.89
N LEU A 129 -9.55 -8.61 -11.07
CA LEU A 129 -9.91 -7.47 -10.25
C LEU A 129 -10.04 -6.20 -11.10
N ARG A 130 -10.86 -5.26 -10.64
CA ARG A 130 -10.85 -3.88 -11.10
C ARG A 130 -9.61 -3.16 -10.60
N THR A 131 -9.19 -2.09 -11.29
CA THR A 131 -7.98 -1.35 -10.95
C THR A 131 -8.15 0.15 -11.02
N ALA A 132 -7.59 0.87 -10.03
CA ALA A 132 -7.48 2.31 -10.05
C ALA A 132 -6.03 2.74 -9.78
N TYR A 133 -5.44 3.50 -10.68
CA TYR A 133 -4.13 4.11 -10.48
C TYR A 133 -4.28 5.43 -9.73
N ILE A 134 -3.46 5.64 -8.69
CA ILE A 134 -3.35 6.91 -7.96
C ILE A 134 -1.97 7.49 -8.21
N GLU A 135 -1.94 8.75 -8.65
CA GLU A 135 -0.69 9.45 -8.89
C GLU A 135 0.06 9.73 -7.58
N ARG A 136 1.36 9.40 -7.58
CA ARG A 136 2.31 9.74 -6.53
C ARG A 136 3.62 10.20 -7.16
N PRO A 137 3.62 11.37 -7.85
CA PRO A 137 4.80 11.83 -8.59
C PRO A 137 6.02 12.05 -7.70
N LEU A 138 5.83 12.40 -6.43
CA LEU A 138 6.90 12.65 -5.47
C LEU A 138 7.22 11.43 -4.57
N GLU A 139 6.78 10.23 -4.94
CA GLU A 139 7.02 9.01 -4.14
C GLU A 139 8.51 8.78 -3.83
N PHE A 140 9.37 9.10 -4.78
CA PHE A 140 10.83 8.95 -4.66
C PHE A 140 11.54 10.28 -4.32
N GLY A 141 10.79 11.30 -3.88
CA GLY A 141 11.28 12.64 -3.57
C GLY A 141 11.38 13.55 -4.80
N ALA A 142 11.61 14.84 -4.55
CA ALA A 142 11.62 15.87 -5.59
C ALA A 142 12.74 15.71 -6.64
N ALA A 143 13.83 15.00 -6.28
CA ALA A 143 14.94 14.75 -7.19
C ALA A 143 14.63 13.63 -8.22
N HIS A 144 13.64 12.81 -7.97
CA HIS A 144 13.27 11.66 -8.80
C HIS A 144 11.75 11.61 -9.00
N VAL A 145 11.25 12.57 -9.78
CA VAL A 145 9.82 12.65 -10.10
C VAL A 145 9.42 11.43 -10.92
N LYS A 146 8.43 10.71 -10.43
CA LYS A 146 7.89 9.51 -11.08
C LYS A 146 7.00 9.90 -12.26
N ASP A 147 7.13 9.16 -13.38
CA ASP A 147 6.14 9.23 -14.45
C ASP A 147 4.81 8.63 -13.97
N VAL A 148 3.79 9.44 -13.97
CA VAL A 148 2.43 9.09 -13.55
C VAL A 148 1.46 9.08 -14.73
N SER A 149 1.95 9.03 -15.96
CA SER A 149 1.14 9.01 -17.17
C SER A 149 0.13 7.85 -17.15
N PRO A 150 -1.10 8.08 -17.63
CA PRO A 150 -2.10 7.03 -17.73
C PRO A 150 -1.61 5.85 -18.59
N GLN A 151 -1.83 4.65 -18.09
CA GLN A 151 -1.57 3.43 -18.86
C GLN A 151 -2.89 2.76 -19.25
N PRO A 152 -3.00 2.24 -20.50
CA PRO A 152 -4.18 1.50 -20.93
C PRO A 152 -4.35 0.24 -20.07
N GLY A 153 -5.61 -0.09 -19.79
CA GLY A 153 -5.98 -1.29 -19.04
C GLY A 153 -6.33 -1.04 -17.57
N ASN A 154 -6.02 0.11 -16.96
CA ASN A 154 -6.61 0.47 -15.68
C ASN A 154 -8.03 0.98 -15.89
N ASP A 155 -8.98 0.57 -15.02
CA ASP A 155 -10.37 1.03 -15.10
C ASP A 155 -10.48 2.52 -14.76
N LEU A 156 -9.70 2.97 -13.75
CA LEU A 156 -9.67 4.36 -13.31
C LEU A 156 -8.22 4.87 -13.17
N HIS A 157 -8.09 6.20 -13.33
CA HIS A 157 -6.86 6.93 -13.07
C HIS A 157 -7.23 8.24 -12.35
N ALA A 158 -6.61 8.53 -11.22
CA ALA A 158 -6.91 9.72 -10.44
C ALA A 158 -5.64 10.33 -9.83
N ALA A 159 -5.60 11.66 -9.77
CA ALA A 159 -4.48 12.41 -9.21
C ALA A 159 -4.34 12.22 -7.67
N SER A 160 -5.41 11.81 -7.00
CA SER A 160 -5.44 11.63 -5.55
C SER A 160 -6.58 10.68 -5.13
N LEU A 161 -6.58 10.24 -3.87
CA LEU A 161 -7.70 9.46 -3.31
C LEU A 161 -8.98 10.30 -3.19
N THR A 162 -8.88 11.61 -2.96
CA THR A 162 -10.04 12.50 -3.00
C THR A 162 -10.62 12.60 -4.41
N ALA A 163 -9.77 12.76 -5.44
CA ALA A 163 -10.20 12.74 -6.83
C ALA A 163 -10.81 11.37 -7.24
N LEU A 164 -10.26 10.25 -6.73
CA LEU A 164 -10.88 8.93 -6.93
C LEU A 164 -12.28 8.87 -6.32
N ALA A 165 -12.46 9.39 -5.10
CA ALA A 165 -13.77 9.46 -4.47
C ALA A 165 -14.76 10.29 -5.29
N ASP A 166 -14.33 11.42 -5.89
CA ASP A 166 -15.17 12.21 -6.80
C ASP A 166 -15.63 11.39 -8.01
N VAL A 167 -14.71 10.70 -8.68
CA VAL A 167 -15.00 9.88 -9.86
C VAL A 167 -15.95 8.71 -9.51
N MET A 168 -15.85 8.17 -8.31
CA MET A 168 -16.69 7.07 -7.83
C MET A 168 -18.03 7.53 -7.22
N GLY A 169 -18.30 8.85 -7.19
CA GLY A 169 -19.54 9.40 -6.66
C GLY A 169 -19.68 9.31 -5.13
N CYS A 170 -18.56 9.32 -4.41
CA CYS A 170 -18.48 9.21 -2.95
C CYS A 170 -18.36 10.56 -2.24
#